data_ec5bf5e63b2bf8072b2fc887bfbc1a90
#
_entry.id   ec5bf5e63b2bf8072b2fc887bfbc1a90
#
_cell.length_a   1.000
_cell.length_b   1.000
_cell.length_c   1.000
_cell.angle_alpha   90.00
_cell.angle_beta   90.00
_cell.angle_gamma   90.00
#
_symmetry.space_group_name_H-M   'P 1'
#
loop_
_entity.id
_entity.type
_entity.pdbx_description
1 polymer ?
#
loop_
_entity_poly.entity_id
_entity_poly.type
_entity_poly.pdbx_seq_one_letter_code
_entity_poly.pdbx_strand_id
1 'polypeptide(L)'
;MKKIIACIGTFFALVALSTQAKNPYLLQTADRSAMEHWVDSVFESLSPKERIAQLLVITVRNSDTPQNRKTLQRLIQEQKIGGLLFDSGTAKDQANLTNYCQSLSKVPLMITLDGEWGLAMRLSDTPRFPVNMMLGAVQNDSLLYEYGRAVGKQCRCMGIHVNFAPVLDINSNPRNPVIGKRSFGESLKNVSSKAIAYAKGLESVGVMAVAKHFPGHGDTSEDSHKTLPLVPHSKGRLMSTEIPPFKAYIDSGLSGIMVGHLNIPAWDATN
;
A
#
# COMPACT_ATOMS: atom_id res chain seq x y z
N MET A 1 -18.28 72.90 15.65
CA MET A 1 -18.35 71.59 16.22
C MET A 1 -18.33 70.61 15.08
N LYS A 2 -17.17 69.99 14.82
CA LYS A 2 -16.99 68.97 13.76
C LYS A 2 -16.93 67.62 14.43
N LYS A 3 -17.89 66.75 14.09
CA LYS A 3 -17.90 65.34 14.55
C LYS A 3 -16.96 64.52 13.67
N ILE A 4 -15.98 63.91 14.28
CA ILE A 4 -15.08 62.96 13.67
C ILE A 4 -15.73 61.59 13.83
N ILE A 5 -16.12 60.95 12.72
CA ILE A 5 -16.57 59.55 12.67
C ILE A 5 -15.32 58.69 12.44
N ALA A 6 -14.97 57.94 13.45
CA ALA A 6 -13.91 56.91 13.33
C ALA A 6 -14.48 55.62 12.75
N CYS A 7 -14.11 55.30 11.52
CA CYS A 7 -14.38 53.97 10.94
C CYS A 7 -13.35 52.96 11.47
N ILE A 8 -13.81 52.05 12.33
CA ILE A 8 -13.03 50.89 12.75
C ILE A 8 -13.20 49.83 11.65
N GLY A 9 -12.21 49.73 10.78
CA GLY A 9 -12.11 48.67 9.81
C GLY A 9 -11.64 47.39 10.49
N THR A 10 -12.54 46.41 10.63
CA THR A 10 -12.20 45.07 11.14
C THR A 10 -11.52 44.29 10.01
N PHE A 11 -10.21 44.15 10.07
CA PHE A 11 -9.43 43.28 9.19
C PHE A 11 -9.69 41.84 9.61
N PHE A 12 -10.51 41.12 8.90
CA PHE A 12 -10.58 39.65 8.98
C PHE A 12 -9.34 39.09 8.24
N ALA A 13 -8.32 38.72 8.99
CA ALA A 13 -7.25 37.89 8.49
C ALA A 13 -7.79 36.49 8.29
N LEU A 14 -8.08 36.12 7.05
CA LEU A 14 -8.27 34.70 6.68
C LEU A 14 -6.93 33.97 6.90
N VAL A 15 -6.78 33.35 8.06
CA VAL A 15 -5.74 32.35 8.27
C VAL A 15 -6.15 31.13 7.44
N ALA A 16 -5.59 30.99 6.26
CA ALA A 16 -5.66 29.75 5.51
C ALA A 16 -4.92 28.69 6.34
N LEU A 17 -5.67 27.90 7.10
CA LEU A 17 -5.18 26.67 7.70
C LEU A 17 -4.83 25.72 6.54
N SER A 18 -3.57 25.78 6.09
CA SER A 18 -3.01 24.69 5.30
C SER A 18 -3.00 23.48 6.22
N THR A 19 -3.97 22.58 6.05
CA THR A 19 -3.89 21.25 6.63
C THR A 19 -2.74 20.55 5.92
N GLN A 20 -1.52 20.68 6.46
CA GLN A 20 -0.42 19.81 6.06
C GLN A 20 -0.89 18.37 6.36
N ALA A 21 -0.90 17.53 5.34
CA ALA A 21 -1.15 16.12 5.51
C ALA A 21 -0.17 15.60 6.58
N LYS A 22 -0.70 15.08 7.68
CA LYS A 22 0.14 14.50 8.72
C LYS A 22 0.84 13.28 8.14
N ASN A 23 2.15 13.17 8.36
CA ASN A 23 2.87 11.95 8.02
C ASN A 23 2.18 10.74 8.66
N PRO A 24 2.05 9.62 7.94
CA PRO A 24 1.50 8.38 8.46
C PRO A 24 2.18 7.98 9.77
N TYR A 25 1.40 7.40 10.71
CA TYR A 25 1.93 7.01 12.02
C TYR A 25 3.14 6.09 11.93
N LEU A 26 3.12 5.16 10.98
CA LEU A 26 4.21 4.21 10.77
C LEU A 26 5.53 4.90 10.34
N LEU A 27 5.43 6.05 9.68
CA LEU A 27 6.59 6.82 9.20
C LEU A 27 7.02 7.92 10.18
N GLN A 28 6.39 8.01 11.35
CA GLN A 28 6.81 8.92 12.41
C GLN A 28 7.91 8.27 13.24
N THR A 29 8.96 9.02 13.52
CA THR A 29 10.03 8.59 14.41
C THR A 29 10.16 9.53 15.60
N ALA A 30 10.54 8.99 16.75
CA ALA A 30 10.84 9.76 17.95
C ALA A 30 12.15 10.58 17.79
N ASP A 31 13.09 10.06 16.99
CA ASP A 31 14.36 10.71 16.69
C ASP A 31 14.44 11.05 15.19
N ARG A 32 13.90 12.21 14.85
CA ARG A 32 13.91 12.70 13.47
C ARG A 32 15.32 13.05 12.98
N SER A 33 16.16 13.58 13.85
CA SER A 33 17.53 13.95 13.50
C SER A 33 18.37 12.72 13.14
N ALA A 34 18.28 11.65 13.95
CA ALA A 34 18.96 10.39 13.65
C ALA A 34 18.46 9.77 12.34
N MET A 35 17.15 9.85 12.07
CA MET A 35 16.57 9.36 10.81
C MET A 35 17.12 10.16 9.63
N GLU A 36 17.09 11.49 9.67
CA GLU A 36 17.56 12.36 8.60
C GLU A 36 19.06 12.11 8.34
N HIS A 37 19.87 12.04 9.39
CA HIS A 37 21.30 11.74 9.25
C HIS A 37 21.57 10.37 8.59
N TRP A 38 20.79 9.34 8.97
CA TRP A 38 20.92 8.03 8.34
C TRP A 38 20.52 8.08 6.86
N VAL A 39 19.42 8.74 6.52
CA VAL A 39 18.94 8.90 5.14
C VAL A 39 19.99 9.61 4.29
N ASP A 40 20.53 10.73 4.76
CA ASP A 40 21.53 11.49 4.04
C ASP A 40 22.82 10.69 3.83
N SER A 41 23.30 9.99 4.86
CA SER A 41 24.46 9.09 4.79
C SER A 41 24.30 8.01 3.73
N VAL A 42 23.12 7.36 3.69
CA VAL A 42 22.84 6.33 2.66
C VAL A 42 22.76 6.98 1.28
N PHE A 43 22.01 8.08 1.15
CA PHE A 43 21.82 8.78 -0.11
C PHE A 43 23.15 9.24 -0.73
N GLU A 44 24.04 9.83 0.07
CA GLU A 44 25.37 10.27 -0.38
C GLU A 44 26.28 9.10 -0.77
N SER A 45 26.13 7.94 -0.13
CA SER A 45 26.91 6.73 -0.44
C SER A 45 26.55 6.07 -1.77
N LEU A 46 25.44 6.47 -2.40
CA LEU A 46 24.91 5.88 -3.62
C LEU A 46 25.12 6.80 -4.84
N SER A 47 25.53 6.22 -5.96
CA SER A 47 25.56 6.89 -7.25
C SER A 47 24.12 7.21 -7.73
N PRO A 48 23.92 8.15 -8.69
CA PRO A 48 22.58 8.44 -9.23
C PRO A 48 21.87 7.20 -9.79
N LYS A 49 22.60 6.28 -10.43
CA LYS A 49 22.04 5.02 -10.94
C LYS A 49 21.54 4.12 -9.79
N GLU A 50 22.34 3.99 -8.73
CA GLU A 50 21.98 3.19 -7.56
C GLU A 50 20.79 3.80 -6.81
N ARG A 51 20.70 5.13 -6.71
CA ARG A 51 19.53 5.83 -6.13
C ARG A 51 18.23 5.50 -6.87
N ILE A 52 18.29 5.46 -8.22
CA ILE A 52 17.14 5.03 -9.03
C ILE A 52 16.81 3.56 -8.77
N ALA A 53 17.82 2.69 -8.70
CA ALA A 53 17.63 1.27 -8.45
C ALA A 53 16.99 0.98 -7.07
N GLN A 54 17.22 1.84 -6.05
CA GLN A 54 16.56 1.74 -4.74
C GLN A 54 15.04 1.92 -4.80
N LEU A 55 14.50 2.52 -5.88
CA LEU A 55 13.05 2.65 -6.09
C LEU A 55 12.42 1.37 -6.67
N LEU A 56 13.23 0.38 -7.07
CA LEU A 56 12.75 -0.84 -7.72
C LEU A 56 12.52 -1.95 -6.69
N VAL A 57 11.29 -2.47 -6.67
CA VAL A 57 10.91 -3.71 -5.99
C VAL A 57 10.69 -4.78 -7.05
N ILE A 58 11.50 -5.83 -7.03
CA ILE A 58 11.51 -6.86 -8.09
C ILE A 58 10.78 -8.11 -7.60
N THR A 59 9.86 -8.61 -8.42
CA THR A 59 9.22 -9.91 -8.17
C THR A 59 10.21 -11.03 -8.38
N VAL A 60 10.33 -11.90 -7.38
CA VAL A 60 11.28 -13.02 -7.39
C VAL A 60 10.58 -14.32 -7.00
N ARG A 61 11.12 -15.44 -7.52
CA ARG A 61 10.60 -16.76 -7.17
C ARG A 61 10.91 -17.07 -5.71
N ASN A 62 9.90 -17.59 -5.01
CA ASN A 62 10.04 -18.10 -3.66
C ASN A 62 10.43 -19.59 -3.70
N SER A 63 11.66 -19.87 -4.13
CA SER A 63 12.23 -21.23 -4.23
C SER A 63 13.73 -21.14 -3.96
N ASP A 64 14.18 -21.74 -2.87
CA ASP A 64 15.58 -21.69 -2.42
C ASP A 64 16.46 -22.68 -3.22
N THR A 65 16.84 -22.26 -4.43
CA THR A 65 17.71 -23.02 -5.34
C THR A 65 18.99 -22.25 -5.64
N PRO A 66 20.11 -22.94 -6.01
CA PRO A 66 21.35 -22.29 -6.40
C PRO A 66 21.19 -21.28 -7.54
N GLN A 67 20.36 -21.61 -8.53
CA GLN A 67 20.08 -20.72 -9.66
C GLN A 67 19.34 -19.45 -9.23
N ASN A 68 18.33 -19.57 -8.34
CA ASN A 68 17.62 -18.42 -7.83
C ASN A 68 18.53 -17.54 -6.97
N ARG A 69 19.33 -18.15 -6.07
CA ARG A 69 20.33 -17.42 -5.29
C ARG A 69 21.31 -16.63 -6.16
N LYS A 70 21.80 -17.20 -7.26
CA LYS A 70 22.67 -16.48 -8.21
C LYS A 70 21.97 -15.28 -8.85
N THR A 71 20.69 -15.42 -9.21
CA THR A 71 19.88 -14.31 -9.76
C THR A 71 19.72 -13.21 -8.72
N LEU A 72 19.34 -13.57 -7.49
CA LEU A 72 19.19 -12.62 -6.37
C LEU A 72 20.49 -11.89 -6.05
N GLN A 73 21.61 -12.61 -6.01
CA GLN A 73 22.92 -12.01 -5.78
C GLN A 73 23.24 -10.93 -6.81
N ARG A 74 22.99 -11.19 -8.10
CA ARG A 74 23.20 -10.21 -9.18
C ARG A 74 22.31 -8.97 -9.00
N LEU A 75 21.02 -9.16 -8.73
CA LEU A 75 20.07 -8.06 -8.51
C LEU A 75 20.50 -7.17 -7.34
N ILE A 76 20.98 -7.77 -6.26
CA ILE A 76 21.34 -7.06 -5.03
C ILE A 76 22.72 -6.42 -5.13
N GLN A 77 23.74 -7.19 -5.51
CA GLN A 77 25.13 -6.73 -5.47
C GLN A 77 25.55 -5.90 -6.68
N GLU A 78 25.04 -6.22 -7.89
CA GLU A 78 25.40 -5.50 -9.10
C GLU A 78 24.39 -4.39 -9.46
N GLN A 79 23.08 -4.68 -9.32
CA GLN A 79 22.03 -3.74 -9.72
C GLN A 79 21.55 -2.85 -8.58
N LYS A 80 21.85 -3.20 -7.33
CA LYS A 80 21.52 -2.39 -6.12
C LYS A 80 20.04 -2.08 -5.97
N ILE A 81 19.14 -3.04 -6.27
CA ILE A 81 17.69 -2.88 -6.12
C ILE A 81 17.29 -2.59 -4.68
N GLY A 82 16.17 -1.87 -4.49
CA GLY A 82 15.71 -1.46 -3.15
C GLY A 82 14.82 -2.48 -2.44
N GLY A 83 14.20 -3.42 -3.16
CA GLY A 83 13.31 -4.38 -2.52
C GLY A 83 12.96 -5.61 -3.34
N LEU A 84 12.30 -6.56 -2.67
CA LEU A 84 11.88 -7.82 -3.23
C LEU A 84 10.39 -8.07 -2.93
N LEU A 85 9.67 -8.53 -3.94
CA LEU A 85 8.32 -9.11 -3.83
C LEU A 85 8.42 -10.61 -4.06
N PHE A 86 8.21 -11.42 -3.03
CA PHE A 86 8.24 -12.86 -3.17
C PHE A 86 6.93 -13.39 -3.77
N ASP A 87 7.07 -14.23 -4.79
CA ASP A 87 5.98 -14.98 -5.38
C ASP A 87 5.56 -16.16 -4.49
N SER A 88 4.61 -16.98 -4.94
CA SER A 88 4.08 -18.11 -4.18
C SER A 88 5.15 -19.17 -3.90
N GLY A 89 5.08 -19.78 -2.70
CA GLY A 89 6.02 -20.80 -2.26
C GLY A 89 5.77 -21.26 -0.84
N THR A 90 6.84 -21.55 -0.08
CA THR A 90 6.77 -21.91 1.33
C THR A 90 7.35 -20.80 2.24
N ALA A 91 6.88 -20.74 3.48
CA ALA A 91 7.43 -19.84 4.49
C ALA A 91 8.91 -20.12 4.75
N LYS A 92 9.29 -21.41 4.76
CA LYS A 92 10.67 -21.84 4.95
C LYS A 92 11.61 -21.28 3.87
N ASP A 93 11.24 -21.44 2.59
CA ASP A 93 12.05 -20.94 1.49
C ASP A 93 12.16 -19.42 1.51
N GLN A 94 11.05 -18.72 1.77
CA GLN A 94 11.06 -17.27 1.87
C GLN A 94 11.94 -16.78 3.02
N ALA A 95 11.87 -17.39 4.21
CA ALA A 95 12.73 -17.02 5.33
C ALA A 95 14.22 -17.18 5.01
N ASN A 96 14.58 -18.31 4.40
CA ASN A 96 15.96 -18.60 3.99
C ASN A 96 16.44 -17.57 2.94
N LEU A 97 15.62 -17.30 1.93
CA LEU A 97 15.96 -16.34 0.87
C LEU A 97 16.01 -14.90 1.40
N THR A 98 15.08 -14.52 2.29
CA THR A 98 15.10 -13.19 2.93
C THR A 98 16.41 -12.98 3.69
N ASN A 99 16.80 -13.92 4.54
CA ASN A 99 18.04 -13.84 5.30
C ASN A 99 19.27 -13.80 4.37
N TYR A 100 19.30 -14.64 3.34
CA TYR A 100 20.35 -14.63 2.33
C TYR A 100 20.45 -13.27 1.62
N CYS A 101 19.33 -12.74 1.15
CA CYS A 101 19.30 -11.47 0.42
C CYS A 101 19.72 -10.29 1.31
N GLN A 102 19.25 -10.24 2.55
CA GLN A 102 19.64 -9.20 3.50
C GLN A 102 21.14 -9.25 3.83
N SER A 103 21.73 -10.45 3.91
CA SER A 103 23.17 -10.61 4.14
C SER A 103 24.06 -10.11 2.99
N LEU A 104 23.50 -10.03 1.77
CA LEU A 104 24.21 -9.54 0.58
C LEU A 104 24.05 -8.03 0.39
N SER A 105 23.06 -7.42 0.99
CA SER A 105 22.68 -6.04 0.72
C SER A 105 23.43 -5.05 1.60
N LYS A 106 24.01 -4.01 0.99
CA LYS A 106 24.64 -2.90 1.71
C LYS A 106 23.60 -1.98 2.35
N VAL A 107 22.51 -1.71 1.64
CA VAL A 107 21.33 -1.00 2.14
C VAL A 107 20.23 -2.02 2.39
N PRO A 108 19.62 -2.08 3.58
CA PRO A 108 18.58 -3.07 3.88
C PRO A 108 17.48 -3.11 2.83
N LEU A 109 17.14 -4.32 2.34
CA LEU A 109 16.10 -4.49 1.33
C LEU A 109 14.70 -4.35 1.94
N MET A 110 13.81 -3.70 1.22
CA MET A 110 12.38 -3.72 1.51
C MET A 110 11.78 -5.05 1.05
N ILE A 111 11.29 -5.86 1.98
CA ILE A 111 10.62 -7.13 1.68
C ILE A 111 9.13 -6.89 1.66
N THR A 112 8.49 -7.28 0.57
CA THR A 112 7.06 -7.05 0.32
C THR A 112 6.34 -8.35 -0.01
N LEU A 113 5.03 -8.37 0.19
CA LEU A 113 4.16 -9.49 -0.13
C LEU A 113 2.75 -9.02 -0.51
N ASP A 114 2.07 -9.77 -1.41
CA ASP A 114 0.63 -9.70 -1.60
C ASP A 114 -0.06 -10.67 -0.65
N GLY A 115 -0.42 -10.21 0.53
CA GLY A 115 -1.10 -11.00 1.56
C GLY A 115 -2.47 -10.43 1.91
N GLU A 116 -3.37 -10.27 0.92
CA GLU A 116 -4.67 -9.61 1.08
C GLU A 116 -5.53 -10.26 2.17
N TRP A 117 -5.50 -11.58 2.28
CA TRP A 117 -6.13 -12.37 3.36
C TRP A 117 -5.11 -13.20 4.14
N GLY A 118 -3.94 -12.60 4.41
CA GLY A 118 -2.86 -13.22 5.15
C GLY A 118 -1.85 -13.95 4.27
N LEU A 119 -0.82 -14.49 4.89
CA LEU A 119 0.32 -15.08 4.18
C LEU A 119 -0.06 -16.28 3.33
N ALA A 120 -1.11 -17.03 3.70
CA ALA A 120 -1.59 -18.20 2.96
C ALA A 120 -2.10 -17.88 1.53
N MET A 121 -2.24 -16.60 1.17
CA MET A 121 -2.43 -16.21 -0.22
C MET A 121 -1.23 -16.58 -1.09
N ARG A 122 -0.03 -16.57 -0.52
CA ARG A 122 1.25 -16.84 -1.20
C ARG A 122 2.03 -18.02 -0.63
N LEU A 123 1.95 -18.23 0.69
CA LEU A 123 2.75 -19.24 1.40
C LEU A 123 1.87 -20.42 1.80
N SER A 124 2.07 -21.56 1.14
CA SER A 124 1.20 -22.73 1.22
C SER A 124 1.15 -23.41 2.60
N ASP A 125 2.18 -23.20 3.42
CA ASP A 125 2.38 -23.80 4.74
C ASP A 125 2.05 -22.84 5.91
N THR A 126 1.27 -21.79 5.64
CA THR A 126 0.83 -20.81 6.66
C THR A 126 -0.67 -20.90 6.94
N PRO A 127 -1.14 -20.41 8.11
CA PRO A 127 -2.56 -20.41 8.46
C PRO A 127 -3.40 -19.63 7.44
N ARG A 128 -4.53 -20.21 7.05
CA ARG A 128 -5.48 -19.60 6.12
C ARG A 128 -6.51 -18.77 6.84
N PHE A 129 -6.74 -17.56 6.36
CA PHE A 129 -7.84 -16.70 6.76
C PHE A 129 -8.94 -16.65 5.68
N PRO A 130 -10.17 -16.22 6.05
CA PRO A 130 -11.22 -15.96 5.08
C PRO A 130 -10.83 -14.89 4.06
N VAL A 131 -11.36 -14.98 2.84
CA VAL A 131 -11.19 -13.93 1.82
C VAL A 131 -11.94 -12.66 2.20
N ASN A 132 -11.54 -11.53 1.63
CA ASN A 132 -12.06 -10.21 2.02
C ASN A 132 -13.57 -10.08 1.89
N MET A 133 -14.21 -10.68 0.88
CA MET A 133 -15.68 -10.66 0.73
C MET A 133 -16.38 -11.30 1.93
N MET A 134 -15.84 -12.39 2.48
CA MET A 134 -16.37 -13.00 3.72
C MET A 134 -16.14 -12.10 4.93
N LEU A 135 -14.97 -11.48 5.02
CA LEU A 135 -14.64 -10.52 6.08
C LEU A 135 -15.51 -9.26 6.00
N GLY A 136 -15.97 -8.88 4.81
CA GLY A 136 -16.91 -7.80 4.59
C GLY A 136 -18.27 -8.01 5.27
N ALA A 137 -18.67 -9.26 5.52
CA ALA A 137 -19.90 -9.60 6.24
C ALA A 137 -19.80 -9.45 7.77
N VAL A 138 -18.59 -9.30 8.32
CA VAL A 138 -18.36 -9.13 9.75
C VAL A 138 -18.88 -7.76 10.19
N GLN A 139 -19.75 -7.71 11.20
CA GLN A 139 -20.38 -6.46 11.64
C GLN A 139 -19.46 -5.61 12.53
N ASN A 140 -18.60 -6.24 13.30
CA ASN A 140 -17.72 -5.56 14.26
C ASN A 140 -16.34 -5.28 13.65
N ASP A 141 -16.06 -4.04 13.33
CA ASP A 141 -14.78 -3.60 12.72
C ASP A 141 -13.58 -3.82 13.65
N SER A 142 -13.77 -3.97 14.97
CA SER A 142 -12.68 -4.33 15.88
C SER A 142 -12.09 -5.71 15.55
N LEU A 143 -12.90 -6.63 15.04
CA LEU A 143 -12.40 -7.94 14.59
C LEU A 143 -11.53 -7.81 13.34
N LEU A 144 -11.82 -6.86 12.45
CA LEU A 144 -10.99 -6.56 11.28
C LEU A 144 -9.64 -5.95 11.69
N TYR A 145 -9.65 -5.11 12.74
CA TYR A 145 -8.42 -4.58 13.30
C TYR A 145 -7.55 -5.72 13.91
N GLU A 146 -8.14 -6.59 14.74
CA GLU A 146 -7.39 -7.73 15.32
C GLU A 146 -6.93 -8.72 14.24
N TYR A 147 -7.74 -8.94 13.21
CA TYR A 147 -7.34 -9.70 12.04
C TYR A 147 -6.12 -9.07 11.35
N GLY A 148 -6.14 -7.76 11.10
CA GLY A 148 -4.99 -7.02 10.54
C GLY A 148 -3.74 -7.16 11.41
N ARG A 149 -3.88 -7.09 12.74
CA ARG A 149 -2.78 -7.34 13.69
C ARG A 149 -2.23 -8.76 13.58
N ALA A 150 -3.10 -9.77 13.45
CA ALA A 150 -2.67 -11.16 13.30
C ALA A 150 -1.86 -11.37 12.01
N VAL A 151 -2.34 -10.85 10.88
CA VAL A 151 -1.62 -10.87 9.60
C VAL A 151 -0.29 -10.11 9.72
N GLY A 152 -0.30 -8.92 10.32
CA GLY A 152 0.91 -8.12 10.53
C GLY A 152 1.96 -8.82 11.38
N LYS A 153 1.56 -9.54 12.44
CA LYS A 153 2.49 -10.36 13.23
C LYS A 153 3.11 -11.48 12.40
N GLN A 154 2.33 -12.14 11.54
CA GLN A 154 2.86 -13.13 10.60
C GLN A 154 3.89 -12.49 9.65
N CYS A 155 3.55 -11.32 9.06
CA CYS A 155 4.49 -10.58 8.23
C CYS A 155 5.80 -10.26 8.97
N ARG A 156 5.72 -9.78 10.20
CA ARG A 156 6.89 -9.48 11.03
C ARG A 156 7.77 -10.71 11.29
N CYS A 157 7.15 -11.86 11.59
CA CYS A 157 7.88 -13.12 11.77
C CYS A 157 8.66 -13.53 10.51
N MET A 158 8.13 -13.19 9.33
CA MET A 158 8.74 -13.50 8.03
C MET A 158 9.70 -12.42 7.50
N GLY A 159 9.95 -11.35 8.28
CA GLY A 159 10.76 -10.22 7.83
C GLY A 159 10.12 -9.40 6.72
N ILE A 160 8.79 -9.45 6.57
CA ILE A 160 8.04 -8.67 5.60
C ILE A 160 7.74 -7.29 6.18
N HIS A 161 8.15 -6.24 5.46
CA HIS A 161 8.00 -4.85 5.86
C HIS A 161 6.72 -4.21 5.32
N VAL A 162 6.29 -4.63 4.11
CA VAL A 162 5.16 -4.06 3.39
C VAL A 162 4.22 -5.18 2.94
N ASN A 163 2.93 -5.04 3.27
CA ASN A 163 1.88 -5.87 2.71
C ASN A 163 1.07 -5.06 1.70
N PHE A 164 1.01 -5.51 0.43
CA PHE A 164 0.17 -4.89 -0.60
C PHE A 164 -1.31 -5.23 -0.37
N ALA A 165 -1.83 -4.72 0.72
CA ALA A 165 -3.18 -4.81 1.21
C ALA A 165 -3.48 -3.59 2.12
N PRO A 166 -4.74 -3.17 2.23
CA PRO A 166 -6.00 -3.80 1.79
C PRO A 166 -6.39 -3.48 0.34
N VAL A 167 -7.36 -4.26 -0.18
CA VAL A 167 -8.09 -3.92 -1.40
C VAL A 167 -9.21 -2.95 -1.06
N LEU A 168 -9.19 -1.76 -1.67
CA LEU A 168 -10.19 -0.70 -1.52
C LEU A 168 -11.16 -0.60 -2.70
N ASP A 169 -11.00 -1.48 -3.69
CA ASP A 169 -11.91 -1.54 -4.82
C ASP A 169 -13.32 -1.95 -4.37
N ILE A 170 -14.31 -1.16 -4.75
CA ILE A 170 -15.73 -1.50 -4.54
C ILE A 170 -16.15 -2.47 -5.63
N ASN A 171 -16.67 -3.65 -5.28
CA ASN A 171 -17.11 -4.66 -6.25
C ASN A 171 -18.44 -4.24 -6.90
N SER A 172 -18.42 -3.15 -7.67
CA SER A 172 -19.63 -2.60 -8.32
C SER A 172 -20.03 -3.35 -9.58
N ASN A 173 -19.10 -4.10 -10.19
CA ASN A 173 -19.37 -4.97 -11.35
C ASN A 173 -19.28 -6.44 -10.95
N PRO A 174 -20.39 -7.18 -10.87
CA PRO A 174 -20.39 -8.60 -10.50
C PRO A 174 -19.66 -9.50 -11.51
N ARG A 175 -19.42 -9.00 -12.74
CA ARG A 175 -18.67 -9.71 -13.79
C ARG A 175 -17.18 -9.36 -13.80
N ASN A 176 -16.70 -8.56 -12.84
CA ASN A 176 -15.29 -8.22 -12.75
C ASN A 176 -14.44 -9.49 -12.53
N PRO A 177 -13.50 -9.84 -13.44
CA PRO A 177 -12.74 -11.08 -13.35
C PRO A 177 -11.62 -11.06 -12.33
N VAL A 178 -11.27 -9.86 -11.80
CA VAL A 178 -10.06 -9.64 -10.99
C VAL A 178 -10.39 -9.34 -9.53
N ILE A 179 -11.35 -8.47 -9.28
CA ILE A 179 -11.65 -7.99 -7.92
C ILE A 179 -12.55 -8.99 -7.19
N GLY A 180 -13.82 -9.13 -7.54
CA GLY A 180 -14.73 -10.13 -6.97
C GLY A 180 -14.52 -10.34 -5.46
N LYS A 181 -14.18 -11.57 -5.07
CA LYS A 181 -13.94 -11.99 -3.66
C LYS A 181 -12.80 -11.27 -2.94
N ARG A 182 -11.96 -10.52 -3.66
CA ARG A 182 -10.86 -9.71 -3.09
C ARG A 182 -11.38 -8.42 -2.46
N SER A 183 -12.55 -7.90 -2.89
CA SER A 183 -13.20 -6.75 -2.26
C SER A 183 -13.85 -7.11 -0.93
N PHE A 184 -13.98 -6.12 -0.03
CA PHE A 184 -14.81 -6.23 1.18
C PHE A 184 -16.32 -6.06 0.90
N GLY A 185 -16.74 -5.90 -0.36
CA GLY A 185 -18.14 -5.82 -0.77
C GLY A 185 -18.44 -4.76 -1.81
N GLU A 186 -19.72 -4.45 -1.93
CA GLU A 186 -20.28 -3.55 -2.94
C GLU A 186 -20.63 -2.15 -2.38
N SER A 187 -20.59 -2.00 -1.05
CA SER A 187 -20.91 -0.74 -0.37
C SER A 187 -19.64 0.05 -0.08
N LEU A 188 -19.58 1.31 -0.55
CA LEU A 188 -18.52 2.27 -0.26
C LEU A 188 -18.21 2.32 1.24
N LYS A 189 -19.25 2.45 2.09
CA LYS A 189 -19.10 2.54 3.55
C LYS A 189 -18.46 1.28 4.11
N ASN A 190 -18.92 0.11 3.67
CA ASN A 190 -18.42 -1.17 4.16
C ASN A 190 -16.96 -1.40 3.73
N VAL A 191 -16.65 -1.20 2.44
CA VAL A 191 -15.27 -1.34 1.93
C VAL A 191 -14.32 -0.41 2.68
N SER A 192 -14.70 0.87 2.84
CA SER A 192 -13.84 1.85 3.53
C SER A 192 -13.60 1.46 4.99
N SER A 193 -14.65 1.15 5.76
CA SER A 193 -14.51 0.87 7.20
C SER A 193 -13.68 -0.40 7.45
N LYS A 194 -13.96 -1.49 6.72
CA LYS A 194 -13.28 -2.77 6.86
C LYS A 194 -11.80 -2.67 6.49
N ALA A 195 -11.53 -2.07 5.32
CA ALA A 195 -10.16 -1.91 4.83
C ALA A 195 -9.32 -1.01 5.76
N ILE A 196 -9.88 0.10 6.27
CA ILE A 196 -9.19 0.99 7.21
C ILE A 196 -8.92 0.27 8.54
N ALA A 197 -9.88 -0.48 9.08
CA ALA A 197 -9.67 -1.25 10.30
C ALA A 197 -8.55 -2.29 10.13
N TYR A 198 -8.57 -3.04 9.04
CA TYR A 198 -7.53 -4.01 8.69
C TYR A 198 -6.15 -3.35 8.56
N ALA A 199 -6.05 -2.25 7.80
CA ALA A 199 -4.79 -1.54 7.61
C ALA A 199 -4.23 -0.98 8.93
N LYS A 200 -5.08 -0.40 9.79
CA LYS A 200 -4.68 0.05 11.13
C LYS A 200 -4.13 -1.10 11.97
N GLY A 201 -4.72 -2.29 11.84
CA GLY A 201 -4.21 -3.50 12.48
C GLY A 201 -2.81 -3.88 12.00
N LEU A 202 -2.56 -3.87 10.68
CA LEU A 202 -1.23 -4.11 10.09
C LEU A 202 -0.20 -3.10 10.62
N GLU A 203 -0.51 -1.82 10.54
CA GLU A 203 0.42 -0.75 10.91
C GLU A 203 0.68 -0.66 12.42
N SER A 204 -0.27 -1.08 13.24
CA SER A 204 -0.10 -1.13 14.70
C SER A 204 1.02 -2.07 15.16
N VAL A 205 1.45 -2.99 14.31
CA VAL A 205 2.56 -3.91 14.58
C VAL A 205 3.78 -3.66 13.67
N GLY A 206 3.81 -2.52 12.97
CA GLY A 206 4.97 -2.07 12.21
C GLY A 206 5.09 -2.68 10.80
N VAL A 207 3.97 -3.05 10.17
CA VAL A 207 3.91 -3.47 8.77
C VAL A 207 3.16 -2.43 7.96
N MET A 208 3.83 -1.87 6.93
CA MET A 208 3.21 -0.88 6.06
C MET A 208 2.05 -1.50 5.28
N ALA A 209 0.89 -0.89 5.38
CA ALA A 209 -0.28 -1.22 4.57
C ALA A 209 -0.27 -0.41 3.26
N VAL A 210 -0.61 -1.04 2.15
CA VAL A 210 -0.70 -0.39 0.83
C VAL A 210 -2.06 -0.67 0.22
N ALA A 211 -2.91 0.34 0.25
CA ALA A 211 -4.26 0.26 -0.30
C ALA A 211 -4.25 0.23 -1.82
N LYS A 212 -5.09 -0.63 -2.44
CA LYS A 212 -5.08 -0.85 -3.87
C LYS A 212 -6.50 -1.13 -4.41
N HIS A 213 -6.74 -0.87 -5.69
CA HIS A 213 -5.86 -0.38 -6.78
C HIS A 213 -6.35 1.01 -7.20
N PHE A 214 -5.64 2.06 -6.78
CA PHE A 214 -6.07 3.45 -7.09
C PHE A 214 -6.13 3.71 -8.60
N PRO A 215 -7.15 4.42 -9.10
CA PRO A 215 -8.23 5.08 -8.39
C PRO A 215 -9.50 4.23 -8.19
N GLY A 216 -9.47 2.93 -8.49
CA GLY A 216 -10.56 1.98 -8.34
C GLY A 216 -10.67 1.04 -9.54
N HIS A 217 -10.51 -0.27 -9.31
CA HIS A 217 -10.54 -1.34 -10.30
C HIS A 217 -11.84 -2.17 -10.24
N GLY A 218 -12.77 -1.82 -9.33
CA GLY A 218 -13.92 -2.67 -9.01
C GLY A 218 -14.99 -2.76 -10.10
N ASP A 219 -15.03 -1.80 -11.03
CA ASP A 219 -16.02 -1.75 -12.13
C ASP A 219 -15.42 -2.05 -13.51
N THR A 220 -14.23 -2.62 -13.59
CA THR A 220 -13.65 -3.04 -14.86
C THR A 220 -14.16 -4.42 -15.29
N SER A 221 -14.13 -4.68 -16.60
CA SER A 221 -14.51 -5.96 -17.19
C SER A 221 -13.32 -6.79 -17.68
N GLU A 222 -12.10 -6.27 -17.51
CA GLU A 222 -10.87 -6.87 -18.01
C GLU A 222 -9.81 -6.99 -16.91
N ASP A 223 -8.84 -7.87 -17.14
CA ASP A 223 -7.73 -8.12 -16.22
C ASP A 223 -6.54 -7.22 -16.57
N SER A 224 -6.16 -6.31 -15.65
CA SER A 224 -5.03 -5.40 -15.80
C SER A 224 -3.66 -6.08 -15.92
N HIS A 225 -3.56 -7.38 -15.64
CA HIS A 225 -2.34 -8.15 -15.89
C HIS A 225 -2.21 -8.61 -17.36
N LYS A 226 -3.28 -8.50 -18.16
CA LYS A 226 -3.34 -8.98 -19.55
C LYS A 226 -3.60 -7.87 -20.55
N THR A 227 -4.36 -6.87 -20.14
CA THR A 227 -4.77 -5.74 -20.97
C THR A 227 -4.65 -4.45 -20.18
N LEU A 228 -4.95 -3.31 -20.79
CA LEU A 228 -5.13 -2.02 -20.09
C LEU A 228 -6.65 -1.77 -19.95
N PRO A 229 -7.26 -2.15 -18.80
CA PRO A 229 -8.69 -2.05 -18.62
C PRO A 229 -9.18 -0.62 -18.73
N LEU A 230 -10.28 -0.45 -19.44
CA LEU A 230 -10.96 0.83 -19.58
C LEU A 230 -11.90 1.07 -18.38
N VAL A 231 -11.81 2.25 -17.78
CA VAL A 231 -12.75 2.77 -16.79
C VAL A 231 -13.57 3.89 -17.46
N PRO A 232 -14.73 3.60 -18.08
CA PRO A 232 -15.45 4.52 -18.95
C PRO A 232 -16.35 5.51 -18.19
N HIS A 233 -16.02 5.78 -16.94
CA HIS A 233 -16.84 6.60 -16.07
C HIS A 233 -16.50 8.08 -16.16
N SER A 234 -17.54 8.94 -15.96
CA SER A 234 -17.33 10.36 -15.81
C SER A 234 -16.54 10.70 -14.57
N LYS A 235 -15.86 11.84 -14.57
CA LYS A 235 -15.15 12.37 -13.42
C LYS A 235 -16.04 12.46 -12.17
N GLY A 236 -17.31 12.86 -12.34
CA GLY A 236 -18.28 12.92 -11.25
C GLY A 236 -18.55 11.56 -10.61
N ARG A 237 -18.71 10.49 -11.41
CA ARG A 237 -18.87 9.12 -10.91
C ARG A 237 -17.63 8.66 -10.15
N LEU A 238 -16.43 8.85 -10.71
CA LEU A 238 -15.18 8.47 -10.05
C LEU A 238 -15.05 9.17 -8.69
N MET A 239 -15.31 10.46 -8.63
CA MET A 239 -15.24 11.27 -7.41
C MET A 239 -16.30 10.91 -6.36
N SER A 240 -17.40 10.30 -6.74
CA SER A 240 -18.49 9.93 -5.82
C SER A 240 -18.45 8.47 -5.37
N THR A 241 -17.75 7.60 -6.07
CA THR A 241 -17.80 6.16 -5.80
C THR A 241 -16.39 5.56 -5.61
N GLU A 242 -15.52 5.65 -6.61
CA GLU A 242 -14.22 4.95 -6.60
C GLU A 242 -13.18 5.63 -5.71
N ILE A 243 -13.12 6.96 -5.71
CA ILE A 243 -12.13 7.76 -4.96
C ILE A 243 -12.39 7.84 -3.45
N PRO A 244 -13.63 7.92 -2.95
CA PRO A 244 -13.87 8.15 -1.52
C PRO A 244 -13.25 7.13 -0.57
N PRO A 245 -13.18 5.80 -0.88
CA PRO A 245 -12.47 4.86 -0.02
C PRO A 245 -10.98 5.21 0.14
N PHE A 246 -10.31 5.61 -0.94
CA PHE A 246 -8.89 5.99 -0.90
C PHE A 246 -8.70 7.30 -0.13
N LYS A 247 -9.60 8.28 -0.32
CA LYS A 247 -9.58 9.52 0.47
C LYS A 247 -9.72 9.23 1.97
N ALA A 248 -10.69 8.41 2.36
CA ALA A 248 -10.90 8.02 3.76
C ALA A 248 -9.69 7.28 4.33
N TYR A 249 -9.02 6.45 3.54
CA TYR A 249 -7.79 5.76 3.91
C TYR A 249 -6.65 6.75 4.19
N ILE A 250 -6.41 7.70 3.29
CA ILE A 250 -5.40 8.76 3.45
C ILE A 250 -5.70 9.62 4.68
N ASP A 251 -6.96 10.07 4.83
CA ASP A 251 -7.41 10.90 5.96
C ASP A 251 -7.25 10.15 7.31
N SER A 252 -7.19 8.83 7.30
CA SER A 252 -6.92 7.99 8.48
C SER A 252 -5.44 7.90 8.86
N GLY A 253 -4.53 8.56 8.12
CA GLY A 253 -3.09 8.58 8.40
C GLY A 253 -2.38 7.27 8.08
N LEU A 254 -2.88 6.50 7.10
CA LEU A 254 -2.31 5.22 6.66
C LEU A 254 -1.29 5.42 5.52
N SER A 255 -0.35 4.45 5.35
CA SER A 255 0.95 4.75 4.76
C SER A 255 1.02 4.70 3.24
N GLY A 256 0.41 3.70 2.58
CA GLY A 256 0.72 3.43 1.17
C GLY A 256 -0.52 3.34 0.26
N ILE A 257 -0.32 3.73 -1.00
CA ILE A 257 -1.33 3.57 -2.08
C ILE A 257 -0.64 2.94 -3.29
N MET A 258 -1.25 1.91 -3.86
CA MET A 258 -0.83 1.30 -5.12
C MET A 258 -1.71 1.81 -6.26
N VAL A 259 -1.09 2.43 -7.25
CA VAL A 259 -1.78 2.86 -8.48
C VAL A 259 -1.97 1.67 -9.41
N GLY A 260 -3.18 1.50 -9.91
CA GLY A 260 -3.52 0.45 -10.88
C GLY A 260 -3.11 0.83 -12.32
N HIS A 261 -2.91 -0.19 -13.16
CA HIS A 261 -2.73 0.02 -14.60
C HIS A 261 -4.12 0.10 -15.25
N LEU A 262 -4.65 1.32 -15.38
CA LEU A 262 -6.02 1.58 -15.84
C LEU A 262 -6.04 2.73 -16.85
N ASN A 263 -6.83 2.59 -17.91
CA ASN A 263 -7.13 3.69 -18.82
C ASN A 263 -8.37 4.41 -18.31
N ILE A 264 -8.24 5.71 -18.04
CA ILE A 264 -9.30 6.57 -17.47
C ILE A 264 -9.46 7.83 -18.33
N PRO A 265 -10.21 7.75 -19.44
CA PRO A 265 -10.34 8.87 -20.38
C PRO A 265 -10.92 10.15 -19.77
N ALA A 266 -11.65 10.03 -18.64
CA ALA A 266 -12.17 11.19 -17.93
C ALA A 266 -11.07 12.09 -17.33
N TRP A 267 -9.85 11.57 -17.14
CA TRP A 267 -8.70 12.30 -16.63
C TRP A 267 -7.59 12.47 -17.67
N ASP A 268 -7.38 11.46 -18.51
CA ASP A 268 -6.44 11.52 -19.60
C ASP A 268 -7.03 10.84 -20.84
N ALA A 269 -7.42 11.67 -21.81
CA ALA A 269 -8.04 11.21 -23.06
C ALA A 269 -7.00 10.92 -24.17
N THR A 270 -5.71 11.14 -23.89
CA THR A 270 -4.63 11.06 -24.89
C THR A 270 -3.88 9.73 -24.91
N ASN A 271 -4.15 8.86 -23.96
CA ASN A 271 -3.53 7.52 -23.85
C ASN A 271 -4.53 6.39 -24.15
#